data_50c49d3134aeca9cbd97957bf61b7ac6
#
_entry.id   50c49d3134aeca9cbd97957bf61b7ac6
#
_cell.length_a   1.000
_cell.length_b   1.000
_cell.length_c   1.000
_cell.angle_alpha   90.00
_cell.angle_beta   90.00
_cell.angle_gamma   90.00
#
_symmetry.space_group_name_H-M   'P 1'
#
loop_
_entity.id
_entity.type
_entity.pdbx_description
1 polymer ?
#
loop_
_entity_poly.entity_id
_entity_poly.type
_entity_poly.pdbx_seq_one_letter_code
_entity_poly.pdbx_strand_id
1 'polypeptide(L)'
;MSLFDVVIVKPIFNLLMGIYSLIPDFGVSIIIFTVIVRFALWPLAKKQLHQAKAMRKMQPELKKLQAKYKDNKQAQSIAMLDLYKKYNIGPFRSMLVMLIQLPIMIGVYRVVQIFAMHREELGKYTYDLVEKIPTVGNLVQNPDSFNQNFLGIMDLTKHAVSENGITFGILLFALLAALFQYLTSKQTAPNAKSDKRLRDVLAEAEQGKEADQAEVNAIVMGKMTKFMPAFLFFIMISLPGALALYMTVSNGIAYLQNRLVMQQDEDELEDIANSNKQK
;
A
#
# COMPACT_ATOMS: atom_id res chain seq x y z
N MET A 1 -15.28 10.30 21.08
CA MET A 1 -14.51 10.15 19.81
C MET A 1 -13.05 10.44 20.05
N SER A 2 -12.15 9.61 19.57
CA SER A 2 -10.72 9.88 19.60
C SER A 2 -10.33 10.92 18.52
N LEU A 3 -9.14 11.53 18.62
CA LEU A 3 -8.61 12.41 17.56
C LEU A 3 -8.54 11.68 16.22
N PHE A 4 -8.18 10.39 16.24
CA PHE A 4 -8.16 9.53 15.07
C PHE A 4 -9.55 9.38 14.43
N ASP A 5 -10.58 9.20 15.24
CA ASP A 5 -11.96 9.11 14.75
C ASP A 5 -12.39 10.40 14.03
N VAL A 6 -12.04 11.56 14.60
CA VAL A 6 -12.45 12.85 14.03
C VAL A 6 -11.71 13.16 12.72
N VAL A 7 -10.39 12.87 12.68
CA VAL A 7 -9.51 13.27 11.55
C VAL A 7 -9.51 12.25 10.43
N ILE A 8 -9.69 10.97 10.72
CA ILE A 8 -9.55 9.87 9.74
C ILE A 8 -10.89 9.14 9.53
N VAL A 9 -11.48 8.60 10.59
CA VAL A 9 -12.66 7.73 10.46
C VAL A 9 -13.87 8.52 9.97
N LYS A 10 -14.17 9.67 10.58
CA LYS A 10 -15.34 10.48 10.24
C LYS A 10 -15.34 11.01 8.80
N PRO A 11 -14.23 11.55 8.25
CA PRO A 11 -14.15 11.90 6.82
C PRO A 11 -14.34 10.70 5.87
N ILE A 12 -13.69 9.56 6.18
CA ILE A 12 -13.83 8.33 5.37
C ILE A 12 -15.29 7.85 5.40
N PHE A 13 -15.89 7.81 6.59
CA PHE A 13 -17.28 7.41 6.79
C PHE A 13 -18.24 8.28 5.96
N ASN A 14 -18.12 9.60 6.06
CA ASN A 14 -19.03 10.51 5.36
C ASN A 14 -18.83 10.50 3.85
N LEU A 15 -17.60 10.32 3.37
CA LEU A 15 -17.35 10.15 1.93
C LEU A 15 -18.00 8.84 1.42
N LEU A 16 -17.85 7.73 2.16
CA LEU A 16 -18.51 6.46 1.82
C LEU A 16 -20.04 6.58 1.88
N MET A 17 -20.60 7.25 2.89
CA MET A 17 -22.03 7.49 3.00
C MET A 17 -22.56 8.34 1.85
N GLY A 18 -21.83 9.39 1.46
CA GLY A 18 -22.18 10.22 0.30
C GLY A 18 -22.21 9.42 -1.00
N ILE A 19 -21.23 8.54 -1.22
CA ILE A 19 -21.20 7.66 -2.40
C ILE A 19 -22.34 6.64 -2.33
N TYR A 20 -22.54 6.00 -1.18
CA TYR A 20 -23.62 5.04 -0.95
C TYR A 20 -25.01 5.64 -1.16
N SER A 21 -25.18 6.92 -0.84
CA SER A 21 -26.46 7.60 -1.07
C SER A 21 -26.86 7.70 -2.54
N LEU A 22 -25.87 7.66 -3.44
CA LEU A 22 -26.07 7.68 -4.90
C LEU A 22 -26.23 6.26 -5.46
N ILE A 23 -25.47 5.32 -4.91
CA ILE A 23 -25.47 3.91 -5.33
C ILE A 23 -25.55 3.07 -4.06
N PRO A 24 -26.73 2.56 -3.67
CA PRO A 24 -26.93 1.83 -2.42
C PRO A 24 -26.38 0.38 -2.51
N ASP A 25 -25.08 0.28 -2.78
CA ASP A 25 -24.27 -0.94 -2.79
C ASP A 25 -22.94 -0.64 -2.10
N PHE A 26 -22.67 -1.36 -1.00
CA PHE A 26 -21.50 -1.08 -0.18
C PHE A 26 -20.19 -1.37 -0.90
N GLY A 27 -20.14 -2.45 -1.68
CA GLY A 27 -18.93 -2.81 -2.41
C GLY A 27 -18.60 -1.82 -3.53
N VAL A 28 -19.60 -1.36 -4.29
CA VAL A 28 -19.42 -0.32 -5.31
C VAL A 28 -18.98 0.98 -4.64
N SER A 29 -19.54 1.33 -3.48
CA SER A 29 -19.13 2.50 -2.72
C SER A 29 -17.67 2.44 -2.30
N ILE A 30 -17.18 1.27 -1.84
CA ILE A 30 -15.78 1.03 -1.50
C ILE A 30 -14.87 1.18 -2.74
N ILE A 31 -15.29 0.66 -3.90
CA ILE A 31 -14.51 0.78 -5.15
C ILE A 31 -14.35 2.26 -5.52
N ILE A 32 -15.45 3.01 -5.58
CA ILE A 32 -15.45 4.44 -5.95
C ILE A 32 -14.62 5.25 -4.94
N PHE A 33 -14.84 5.02 -3.64
CA PHE A 33 -14.04 5.62 -2.58
C PHE A 33 -12.55 5.37 -2.79
N THR A 34 -12.17 4.12 -3.05
CA THR A 34 -10.76 3.73 -3.26
C THR A 34 -10.15 4.43 -4.46
N VAL A 35 -10.90 4.54 -5.56
CA VAL A 35 -10.48 5.28 -6.76
C VAL A 35 -10.23 6.74 -6.40
N ILE A 36 -11.18 7.41 -5.74
CA ILE A 36 -11.06 8.82 -5.33
C ILE A 36 -9.80 9.02 -4.47
N VAL A 37 -9.63 8.21 -3.43
CA VAL A 37 -8.46 8.30 -2.52
C VAL A 37 -7.16 8.07 -3.27
N ARG A 38 -7.10 7.09 -4.18
CA ARG A 38 -5.91 6.80 -4.98
C ARG A 38 -5.54 7.94 -5.92
N PHE A 39 -6.53 8.59 -6.54
CA PHE A 39 -6.28 9.76 -7.36
C PHE A 39 -5.87 10.99 -6.53
N ALA A 40 -6.46 11.22 -5.37
CA ALA A 40 -6.04 12.27 -4.45
C ALA A 40 -4.58 12.08 -3.98
N LEU A 41 -4.17 10.83 -3.76
CA LEU A 41 -2.79 10.49 -3.36
C LEU A 41 -1.82 10.33 -4.55
N TRP A 42 -2.28 10.50 -5.80
CA TRP A 42 -1.45 10.32 -6.99
C TRP A 42 -0.15 11.14 -6.99
N PRO A 43 -0.15 12.46 -6.68
CA PRO A 43 1.07 13.25 -6.68
C PRO A 43 2.11 12.73 -5.67
N LEU A 44 1.66 12.19 -4.55
CA LEU A 44 2.53 11.57 -3.56
C LEU A 44 3.10 10.24 -4.05
N ALA A 45 2.26 9.39 -4.66
CA ALA A 45 2.66 8.12 -5.24
C ALA A 45 3.70 8.33 -6.36
N LYS A 46 3.50 9.34 -7.23
CA LYS A 46 4.46 9.69 -8.28
C LYS A 46 5.84 10.05 -7.71
N LYS A 47 5.90 10.89 -6.67
CA LYS A 47 7.16 11.25 -5.99
C LYS A 47 7.87 10.04 -5.39
N GLN A 48 7.12 9.07 -4.85
CA GLN A 48 7.66 7.84 -4.30
C GLN A 48 8.26 6.94 -5.39
N LEU A 49 7.59 6.83 -6.54
CA LEU A 49 8.08 6.03 -7.66
C LEU A 49 9.38 6.59 -8.24
N HIS A 50 9.50 7.91 -8.37
CA HIS A 50 10.76 8.54 -8.78
C HIS A 50 11.90 8.21 -7.80
N GLN A 51 11.63 8.14 -6.50
CA GLN A 51 12.62 7.71 -5.52
C GLN A 51 13.01 6.23 -5.65
N ALA A 52 12.03 5.35 -5.86
CA ALA A 52 12.29 3.93 -6.09
C ALA A 52 13.18 3.73 -7.34
N LYS A 53 12.96 4.51 -8.40
CA LYS A 53 13.81 4.53 -9.60
C LYS A 53 15.21 5.04 -9.33
N ALA A 54 15.33 6.17 -8.61
CA ALA A 54 16.63 6.74 -8.24
C ALA A 54 17.45 5.72 -7.42
N MET A 55 16.79 5.01 -6.50
CA MET A 55 17.38 3.92 -5.72
C MET A 55 17.91 2.79 -6.61
N ARG A 56 17.13 2.40 -7.65
CA ARG A 56 17.57 1.37 -8.62
C ARG A 56 18.78 1.81 -9.43
N LYS A 57 18.78 3.06 -9.92
CA LYS A 57 19.91 3.63 -10.68
C LYS A 57 21.18 3.74 -9.83
N MET A 58 21.04 4.02 -8.55
CA MET A 58 22.15 4.13 -7.61
C MET A 58 22.79 2.78 -7.25
N GLN A 59 22.05 1.67 -7.36
CA GLN A 59 22.50 0.33 -6.94
C GLN A 59 23.89 -0.09 -7.44
N PRO A 60 24.25 0.08 -8.73
CA PRO A 60 25.58 -0.31 -9.22
C PRO A 60 26.71 0.54 -8.60
N GLU A 61 26.47 1.86 -8.39
CA GLU A 61 27.44 2.72 -7.71
C GLU A 61 27.57 2.37 -6.24
N LEU A 62 26.44 2.04 -5.60
CA LEU A 62 26.42 1.59 -4.21
C LEU A 62 27.25 0.32 -4.00
N LYS A 63 27.11 -0.68 -4.88
CA LYS A 63 27.94 -1.90 -4.84
C LYS A 63 29.42 -1.62 -5.01
N LYS A 64 29.81 -0.73 -5.94
CA LYS A 64 31.20 -0.34 -6.15
C LYS A 64 31.77 0.37 -4.90
N LEU A 65 30.97 1.25 -4.30
CA LEU A 65 31.35 1.97 -3.08
C LEU A 65 31.56 1.03 -1.90
N GLN A 66 30.65 0.07 -1.72
CA GLN A 66 30.75 -0.96 -0.68
C GLN A 66 32.00 -1.81 -0.84
N ALA A 67 32.32 -2.23 -2.06
CA ALA A 67 33.55 -2.99 -2.34
C ALA A 67 34.80 -2.14 -2.07
N LYS A 68 34.78 -0.83 -2.42
CA LYS A 68 35.95 0.07 -2.24
C LYS A 68 36.26 0.36 -0.78
N TYR A 69 35.23 0.50 0.07
CA TYR A 69 35.40 0.86 1.49
C TYR A 69 35.09 -0.31 2.44
N LYS A 70 35.28 -1.56 1.97
CA LYS A 70 34.95 -2.78 2.72
C LYS A 70 35.57 -2.81 4.13
N ASP A 71 36.80 -2.33 4.24
CA ASP A 71 37.61 -2.39 5.49
C ASP A 71 37.50 -1.09 6.33
N ASN A 72 36.76 -0.10 5.85
CA ASN A 72 36.59 1.17 6.56
C ASN A 72 35.08 1.61 6.54
N LYS A 73 34.34 1.12 7.54
CA LYS A 73 32.89 1.38 7.66
C LYS A 73 32.54 2.85 7.84
N GLN A 74 33.40 3.61 8.50
CA GLN A 74 33.15 5.04 8.71
C GLN A 74 33.22 5.80 7.37
N ALA A 75 34.26 5.54 6.57
CA ALA A 75 34.39 6.08 5.23
C ALA A 75 33.25 5.60 4.30
N GLN A 76 32.83 4.34 4.42
CA GLN A 76 31.71 3.77 3.70
C GLN A 76 30.40 4.51 4.01
N SER A 77 30.11 4.77 5.29
CA SER A 77 28.90 5.48 5.71
C SER A 77 28.86 6.92 5.18
N ILE A 78 29.97 7.64 5.23
CA ILE A 78 30.08 9.01 4.70
C ILE A 78 29.87 9.00 3.18
N ALA A 79 30.55 8.10 2.45
CA ALA A 79 30.42 7.99 1.02
C ALA A 79 29.00 7.54 0.58
N MET A 80 28.31 6.72 1.39
CA MET A 80 26.90 6.40 1.18
C MET A 80 25.99 7.62 1.33
N LEU A 81 26.20 8.45 2.34
CA LEU A 81 25.42 9.70 2.52
C LEU A 81 25.62 10.64 1.33
N ASP A 82 26.82 10.76 0.81
CA ASP A 82 27.11 11.59 -0.36
C ASP A 82 26.46 11.02 -1.63
N LEU A 83 26.43 9.70 -1.76
CA LEU A 83 25.74 9.02 -2.85
C LEU A 83 24.21 9.25 -2.78
N TYR A 84 23.61 9.16 -1.59
CA TYR A 84 22.19 9.49 -1.39
C TYR A 84 21.89 10.95 -1.75
N LYS A 85 22.76 11.89 -1.35
CA LYS A 85 22.64 13.31 -1.73
C LYS A 85 22.75 13.50 -3.24
N LYS A 86 23.74 12.85 -3.91
CA LYS A 86 23.93 12.90 -5.37
C LYS A 86 22.66 12.49 -6.14
N TYR A 87 21.98 11.45 -5.67
CA TYR A 87 20.73 10.94 -6.29
C TYR A 87 19.46 11.57 -5.73
N ASN A 88 19.58 12.55 -4.83
CA ASN A 88 18.45 13.21 -4.13
C ASN A 88 17.48 12.22 -3.46
N ILE A 89 18.04 11.17 -2.86
CA ILE A 89 17.29 10.09 -2.19
C ILE A 89 17.20 10.39 -0.70
N GLY A 90 15.97 10.55 -0.21
CA GLY A 90 15.70 10.62 1.22
C GLY A 90 15.39 9.22 1.78
N PRO A 91 16.19 8.69 2.74
CA PRO A 91 15.98 7.32 3.26
C PRO A 91 14.61 7.12 3.90
N PHE A 92 14.00 8.18 4.46
CA PHE A 92 12.70 8.11 5.12
C PHE A 92 11.50 8.37 4.19
N ARG A 93 11.72 8.87 2.97
CA ARG A 93 10.62 9.19 2.05
C ARG A 93 9.88 7.94 1.56
N SER A 94 10.54 6.80 1.46
CA SER A 94 9.89 5.54 1.10
C SER A 94 8.94 5.02 2.19
N MET A 95 9.19 5.36 3.45
CA MET A 95 8.31 4.99 4.57
C MET A 95 7.05 5.86 4.65
N LEU A 96 7.06 7.05 4.06
CA LEU A 96 5.95 8.01 4.15
C LEU A 96 4.63 7.44 3.59
N VAL A 97 4.70 6.66 2.51
CA VAL A 97 3.50 6.03 1.93
C VAL A 97 2.94 4.95 2.84
N MET A 98 3.81 4.16 3.47
CA MET A 98 3.37 3.17 4.46
C MET A 98 2.70 3.87 5.66
N LEU A 99 3.27 4.99 6.11
CA LEU A 99 2.71 5.80 7.21
C LEU A 99 1.35 6.41 6.87
N ILE A 100 1.07 6.72 5.59
CA ILE A 100 -0.23 7.22 5.14
C ILE A 100 -1.22 6.07 4.89
N GLN A 101 -0.74 4.95 4.35
CA GLN A 101 -1.59 3.80 4.04
C GLN A 101 -2.20 3.16 5.29
N LEU A 102 -1.42 3.06 6.39
CA LEU A 102 -1.90 2.44 7.63
C LEU A 102 -3.10 3.17 8.25
N PRO A 103 -3.09 4.50 8.45
CA PRO A 103 -4.26 5.22 8.94
C PRO A 103 -5.50 5.05 8.07
N ILE A 104 -5.34 5.07 6.74
CA ILE A 104 -6.46 4.88 5.82
C ILE A 104 -7.04 3.47 5.96
N MET A 105 -6.18 2.45 6.01
CA MET A 105 -6.61 1.05 6.18
C MET A 105 -7.34 0.85 7.51
N ILE A 106 -6.80 1.38 8.61
CA ILE A 106 -7.43 1.33 9.93
C ILE A 106 -8.76 2.10 9.92
N GLY A 107 -8.79 3.27 9.26
CA GLY A 107 -10.01 4.06 9.11
C GLY A 107 -11.10 3.31 8.36
N VAL A 108 -10.77 2.69 7.21
CA VAL A 108 -11.73 1.85 6.47
C VAL A 108 -12.19 0.67 7.31
N TYR A 109 -11.29 0.01 8.04
CA TYR A 109 -11.66 -1.08 8.96
C TYR A 109 -12.66 -0.62 10.03
N ARG A 110 -12.41 0.53 10.67
CA ARG A 110 -13.34 1.11 11.66
C ARG A 110 -14.69 1.43 11.06
N VAL A 111 -14.71 2.00 9.85
CA VAL A 111 -15.97 2.28 9.12
C VAL A 111 -16.74 0.99 8.84
N VAL A 112 -16.05 -0.07 8.39
CA VAL A 112 -16.67 -1.39 8.18
C VAL A 112 -17.25 -1.95 9.48
N GLN A 113 -16.53 -1.80 10.62
CA GLN A 113 -17.02 -2.23 11.93
C GLN A 113 -18.28 -1.46 12.36
N ILE A 114 -18.34 -0.14 12.10
CA ILE A 114 -19.54 0.67 12.39
C ILE A 114 -20.74 0.12 11.61
N PHE A 115 -20.58 -0.17 10.31
CA PHE A 115 -21.67 -0.73 9.49
C PHE A 115 -22.02 -2.18 9.86
N ALA A 116 -21.06 -2.98 10.28
CA ALA A 116 -21.29 -4.40 10.57
C ALA A 116 -21.79 -4.66 12.00
N MET A 117 -21.22 -3.95 13.01
CA MET A 117 -21.38 -4.30 14.41
C MET A 117 -21.93 -3.16 15.29
N HIS A 118 -21.77 -1.90 14.86
CA HIS A 118 -22.08 -0.73 15.68
C HIS A 118 -22.98 0.24 14.92
N ARG A 119 -24.04 -0.29 14.30
CA ARG A 119 -24.97 0.50 13.47
C ARG A 119 -25.67 1.61 14.24
N GLU A 120 -25.83 1.45 15.53
CA GLU A 120 -26.34 2.46 16.46
C GLU A 120 -25.47 3.71 16.53
N GLU A 121 -24.20 3.61 16.15
CA GLU A 121 -23.27 4.75 16.11
C GLU A 121 -23.29 5.53 14.78
N LEU A 122 -24.06 5.12 13.75
CA LEU A 122 -24.08 5.78 12.44
C LEU A 122 -24.31 7.29 12.55
N GLY A 123 -25.29 7.74 13.32
CA GLY A 123 -25.58 9.17 13.53
C GLY A 123 -24.41 9.93 14.16
N LYS A 124 -23.66 9.30 15.07
CA LYS A 124 -22.50 9.90 15.75
C LYS A 124 -21.36 10.22 14.75
N TYR A 125 -21.17 9.40 13.72
CA TYR A 125 -20.15 9.58 12.72
C TYR A 125 -20.61 10.38 11.51
N THR A 126 -21.90 10.53 11.29
CA THR A 126 -22.47 11.32 10.17
C THR A 126 -22.25 12.82 10.43
N TYR A 127 -21.90 13.57 9.39
CA TYR A 127 -21.91 15.04 9.43
C TYR A 127 -23.33 15.54 9.20
N ASP A 128 -23.73 16.60 9.89
CA ASP A 128 -25.06 17.22 9.78
C ASP A 128 -25.44 17.55 8.32
N LEU A 129 -24.45 17.92 7.49
CA LEU A 129 -24.64 18.18 6.07
C LEU A 129 -24.97 16.91 5.27
N VAL A 130 -24.32 15.80 5.59
CA VAL A 130 -24.50 14.50 4.91
C VAL A 130 -25.80 13.83 5.39
N GLU A 131 -26.16 14.00 6.65
CA GLU A 131 -27.43 13.50 7.20
C GLU A 131 -28.67 14.13 6.54
N LYS A 132 -28.57 15.36 6.02
CA LYS A 132 -29.64 16.01 5.26
C LYS A 132 -29.95 15.33 3.92
N ILE A 133 -29.08 14.47 3.42
CA ILE A 133 -29.36 13.64 2.24
C ILE A 133 -30.43 12.61 2.64
N PRO A 134 -31.61 12.56 1.94
CA PRO A 134 -32.70 11.72 2.37
C PRO A 134 -32.36 10.24 2.60
N THR A 135 -31.53 9.67 1.71
CA THR A 135 -31.08 8.28 1.84
C THR A 135 -30.23 8.07 3.10
N VAL A 136 -29.35 9.02 3.42
CA VAL A 136 -28.50 8.95 4.61
C VAL A 136 -29.28 9.15 5.88
N GLY A 137 -30.16 10.17 5.92
CA GLY A 137 -31.04 10.43 7.07
C GLY A 137 -31.94 9.23 7.38
N ASN A 138 -32.50 8.60 6.34
CA ASN A 138 -33.27 7.36 6.53
C ASN A 138 -32.41 6.22 7.08
N LEU A 139 -31.17 6.06 6.59
CA LEU A 139 -30.26 5.04 7.07
C LEU A 139 -29.83 5.27 8.53
N VAL A 140 -29.64 6.52 8.96
CA VAL A 140 -29.33 6.86 10.35
C VAL A 140 -30.52 6.52 11.27
N GLN A 141 -31.76 6.76 10.79
CA GLN A 141 -32.96 6.42 11.55
C GLN A 141 -33.30 4.92 11.52
N ASN A 142 -32.99 4.24 10.41
CA ASN A 142 -33.26 2.82 10.20
C ASN A 142 -31.97 2.09 9.78
N PRO A 143 -31.03 1.84 10.71
CA PRO A 143 -29.71 1.29 10.40
C PRO A 143 -29.73 -0.08 9.73
N ASP A 144 -30.80 -0.87 9.94
CA ASP A 144 -30.96 -2.20 9.36
C ASP A 144 -31.29 -2.18 7.85
N SER A 145 -31.66 -1.01 7.31
CA SER A 145 -31.87 -0.83 5.87
C SER A 145 -30.56 -0.78 5.06
N PHE A 146 -29.40 -0.81 5.74
CA PHE A 146 -28.09 -0.80 5.08
C PHE A 146 -27.85 -2.07 4.27
N ASN A 147 -27.60 -1.92 2.96
CA ASN A 147 -27.23 -3.02 2.09
C ASN A 147 -25.71 -3.24 2.11
N GLN A 148 -25.30 -4.23 2.88
CA GLN A 148 -23.87 -4.62 3.06
C GLN A 148 -23.34 -5.52 1.96
N ASN A 149 -24.20 -5.89 0.99
CA ASN A 149 -23.81 -6.77 -0.10
C ASN A 149 -23.06 -6.02 -1.20
N PHE A 150 -22.21 -6.74 -1.89
CA PHE A 150 -21.60 -6.34 -3.15
C PHE A 150 -22.35 -6.99 -4.30
N LEU A 151 -22.95 -6.17 -5.16
CA LEU A 151 -23.77 -6.55 -6.32
C LEU A 151 -24.90 -7.54 -5.97
N GLY A 152 -25.39 -7.49 -4.74
CA GLY A 152 -26.40 -8.41 -4.24
C GLY A 152 -25.95 -9.86 -4.04
N ILE A 153 -24.66 -10.16 -4.30
CA ILE A 153 -24.14 -11.54 -4.35
C ILE A 153 -23.39 -11.89 -3.07
N MET A 154 -22.67 -10.93 -2.48
CA MET A 154 -21.68 -11.22 -1.42
C MET A 154 -21.74 -10.21 -0.29
N ASP A 155 -21.98 -10.70 0.91
CA ASP A 155 -21.92 -9.92 2.16
C ASP A 155 -20.46 -9.60 2.50
N LEU A 156 -20.11 -8.31 2.41
CA LEU A 156 -18.76 -7.82 2.65
C LEU A 156 -18.41 -7.65 4.13
N THR A 157 -19.37 -7.82 5.03
CA THR A 157 -19.09 -7.82 6.48
C THR A 157 -18.55 -9.16 6.97
N LYS A 158 -18.74 -10.23 6.18
CA LYS A 158 -18.24 -11.57 6.47
C LYS A 158 -16.73 -11.69 6.23
N HIS A 159 -16.13 -12.73 6.81
CA HIS A 159 -14.72 -13.11 6.61
C HIS A 159 -14.61 -14.16 5.51
N ALA A 160 -13.40 -14.29 4.92
CA ALA A 160 -13.14 -15.33 3.91
C ALA A 160 -13.30 -16.73 4.48
N VAL A 161 -12.86 -16.92 5.73
CA VAL A 161 -12.99 -18.17 6.48
C VAL A 161 -13.71 -17.87 7.78
N SER A 162 -14.83 -18.55 8.03
CA SER A 162 -15.65 -18.43 9.24
C SER A 162 -16.13 -19.82 9.68
N GLU A 163 -16.70 -19.91 10.87
CA GLU A 163 -17.31 -21.16 11.37
C GLU A 163 -18.38 -21.73 10.40
N ASN A 164 -19.03 -20.87 9.64
CA ASN A 164 -20.05 -21.21 8.65
C ASN A 164 -19.48 -21.65 7.29
N GLY A 165 -18.16 -21.77 7.14
CA GLY A 165 -17.49 -22.20 5.92
C GLY A 165 -16.67 -21.12 5.23
N ILE A 166 -16.37 -21.35 3.95
CA ILE A 166 -15.52 -20.51 3.12
C ILE A 166 -16.36 -19.65 2.17
N THR A 167 -16.15 -18.34 2.21
CA THR A 167 -16.73 -17.40 1.23
C THR A 167 -15.75 -17.19 0.07
N PHE A 168 -15.91 -17.96 -1.01
CA PHE A 168 -14.98 -17.98 -2.15
C PHE A 168 -14.74 -16.61 -2.78
N GLY A 169 -15.75 -15.74 -2.85
CA GLY A 169 -15.59 -14.40 -3.40
C GLY A 169 -14.64 -13.53 -2.57
N ILE A 170 -14.73 -13.60 -1.24
CA ILE A 170 -13.81 -12.87 -0.34
C ILE A 170 -12.40 -13.47 -0.42
N LEU A 171 -12.29 -14.80 -0.50
CA LEU A 171 -11.01 -15.50 -0.68
C LEU A 171 -10.34 -15.07 -2.00
N LEU A 172 -11.12 -14.93 -3.08
CA LEU A 172 -10.63 -14.43 -4.36
C LEU A 172 -10.11 -12.99 -4.24
N PHE A 173 -10.81 -12.10 -3.53
CA PHE A 173 -10.32 -10.75 -3.27
C PHE A 173 -9.03 -10.75 -2.47
N ALA A 174 -8.92 -11.57 -1.42
CA ALA A 174 -7.68 -11.70 -0.65
C ALA A 174 -6.50 -12.17 -1.53
N LEU A 175 -6.75 -13.13 -2.42
CA LEU A 175 -5.74 -13.62 -3.37
C LEU A 175 -5.34 -12.55 -4.38
N LEU A 176 -6.29 -11.83 -4.96
CA LEU A 176 -6.03 -10.73 -5.89
C LEU A 176 -5.28 -9.58 -5.21
N ALA A 177 -5.66 -9.23 -3.97
CA ALA A 177 -4.94 -8.23 -3.19
C ALA A 177 -3.47 -8.60 -2.98
N ALA A 178 -3.18 -9.85 -2.64
CA ALA A 178 -1.83 -10.37 -2.49
C ALA A 178 -1.06 -10.41 -3.81
N LEU A 179 -1.72 -10.81 -4.91
CA LEU A 179 -1.13 -10.83 -6.24
C LEU A 179 -0.73 -9.43 -6.70
N PHE A 180 -1.66 -8.46 -6.62
CA PHE A 180 -1.35 -7.07 -6.97
C PHE A 180 -0.29 -6.46 -6.05
N GLN A 181 -0.29 -6.80 -4.77
CA GLN A 181 0.77 -6.41 -3.85
C GLN A 181 2.13 -6.95 -4.29
N TYR A 182 2.20 -8.23 -4.69
CA TYR A 182 3.43 -8.84 -5.22
C TYR A 182 3.92 -8.11 -6.47
N LEU A 183 3.02 -7.86 -7.43
CA LEU A 183 3.35 -7.16 -8.67
C LEU A 183 3.86 -5.74 -8.41
N THR A 184 3.19 -5.00 -7.51
CA THR A 184 3.59 -3.64 -7.09
C THR A 184 4.94 -3.66 -6.38
N SER A 185 5.15 -4.60 -5.47
CA SER A 185 6.43 -4.77 -4.77
C SER A 185 7.57 -5.09 -5.74
N LYS A 186 7.32 -5.94 -6.74
CA LYS A 186 8.30 -6.25 -7.79
C LYS A 186 8.65 -5.03 -8.65
N GLN A 187 7.68 -4.15 -8.90
CA GLN A 187 7.93 -2.89 -9.63
C GLN A 187 8.79 -1.90 -8.82
N THR A 188 8.66 -1.87 -7.52
CA THR A 188 9.33 -0.87 -6.66
C THR A 188 10.57 -1.41 -5.95
N ALA A 189 10.74 -2.74 -5.84
CA ALA A 189 11.87 -3.35 -5.18
C ALA A 189 13.21 -2.97 -5.85
N PRO A 190 14.24 -2.65 -5.08
CA PRO A 190 15.59 -2.47 -5.60
C PRO A 190 16.07 -3.76 -6.29
N ASN A 191 16.83 -3.64 -7.39
CA ASN A 191 17.44 -4.79 -8.08
C ASN A 191 18.65 -5.37 -7.30
N ALA A 192 18.64 -5.28 -5.98
CA ALA A 192 19.70 -5.81 -5.14
C ALA A 192 19.62 -7.34 -5.12
N LYS A 193 20.33 -7.99 -6.04
CA LYS A 193 20.65 -9.42 -5.92
C LYS A 193 21.84 -9.53 -4.98
N SER A 194 21.64 -10.10 -3.80
CA SER A 194 22.74 -10.66 -3.02
C SER A 194 22.92 -12.10 -3.47
N ASP A 195 24.16 -12.47 -3.78
CA ASP A 195 24.52 -13.86 -4.12
C ASP A 195 24.58 -14.74 -2.86
N LYS A 196 24.66 -14.12 -1.67
CA LYS A 196 24.67 -14.81 -0.38
C LYS A 196 23.26 -14.97 0.20
N ARG A 197 23.07 -16.04 0.96
CA ARG A 197 21.86 -16.28 1.74
C ARG A 197 22.00 -15.63 3.12
N LEU A 198 20.88 -15.27 3.75
CA LEU A 198 20.89 -14.72 5.13
C LEU A 198 21.62 -15.63 6.11
N ARG A 199 21.50 -16.95 5.93
CA ARG A 199 22.20 -17.96 6.75
C ARG A 199 23.72 -17.84 6.62
N ASP A 200 24.22 -17.57 5.42
CA ASP A 200 25.65 -17.45 5.15
C ASP A 200 26.21 -16.20 5.83
N VAL A 201 25.46 -15.10 5.78
CA VAL A 201 25.83 -13.84 6.45
C VAL A 201 25.79 -13.97 7.97
N LEU A 202 24.82 -14.71 8.52
CA LEU A 202 24.72 -14.99 9.95
C LEU A 202 25.89 -15.90 10.41
N ALA A 203 26.25 -16.91 9.62
CA ALA A 203 27.39 -17.78 9.91
C ALA A 203 28.75 -17.04 9.85
N GLU A 204 28.89 -16.07 8.94
CA GLU A 204 30.05 -15.17 8.90
C GLU A 204 30.11 -14.26 10.14
N ALA A 205 28.96 -13.78 10.61
CA ALA A 205 28.87 -12.98 11.83
C ALA A 205 29.21 -13.78 13.09
N GLU A 206 28.81 -15.05 13.17
CA GLU A 206 29.18 -15.98 14.26
C GLU A 206 30.70 -16.23 14.30
N GLN A 207 31.37 -16.15 13.15
CA GLN A 207 32.83 -16.28 13.03
C GLN A 207 33.59 -14.98 13.34
N GLY A 208 32.90 -13.95 13.87
CA GLY A 208 33.50 -12.66 14.21
C GLY A 208 33.75 -11.74 13.02
N LYS A 209 33.26 -12.09 11.82
CA LYS A 209 33.29 -11.18 10.67
C LYS A 209 32.11 -10.23 10.80
N GLU A 210 32.40 -8.94 10.78
CA GLU A 210 31.32 -7.93 10.79
C GLU A 210 30.44 -8.06 9.51
N ALA A 211 29.15 -8.36 9.73
CA ALA A 211 28.20 -8.46 8.63
C ALA A 211 28.11 -7.13 7.86
N ASP A 212 28.18 -7.18 6.53
CA ASP A 212 27.96 -6.01 5.70
C ASP A 212 26.47 -5.63 5.79
N GLN A 213 26.20 -4.49 6.43
CA GLN A 213 24.85 -3.97 6.66
C GLN A 213 24.07 -3.83 5.35
N ALA A 214 24.74 -3.51 4.26
CA ALA A 214 24.09 -3.35 2.97
C ALA A 214 23.75 -4.70 2.33
N GLU A 215 24.54 -5.72 2.53
CA GLU A 215 24.25 -7.08 2.12
C GLU A 215 23.07 -7.66 2.92
N VAL A 216 23.06 -7.44 4.22
CA VAL A 216 21.92 -7.77 5.10
C VAL A 216 20.65 -7.07 4.61
N ASN A 217 20.72 -5.76 4.37
CA ASN A 217 19.57 -5.00 3.89
C ASN A 217 19.07 -5.49 2.52
N ALA A 218 19.96 -5.83 1.59
CA ALA A 218 19.58 -6.36 0.28
C ALA A 218 18.86 -7.72 0.41
N ILE A 219 19.36 -8.61 1.26
CA ILE A 219 18.74 -9.91 1.53
C ILE A 219 17.38 -9.74 2.21
N VAL A 220 17.30 -8.87 3.23
CA VAL A 220 16.05 -8.60 3.96
C VAL A 220 15.00 -8.01 3.02
N MET A 221 15.35 -7.00 2.22
CA MET A 221 14.43 -6.38 1.25
C MET A 221 13.96 -7.39 0.19
N GLY A 222 14.87 -8.24 -0.32
CA GLY A 222 14.52 -9.30 -1.27
C GLY A 222 13.56 -10.34 -0.68
N LYS A 223 13.74 -10.72 0.59
CA LYS A 223 12.82 -11.60 1.32
C LYS A 223 11.50 -10.92 1.62
N MET A 224 11.51 -9.67 2.06
CA MET A 224 10.30 -8.89 2.34
C MET A 224 9.41 -8.76 1.11
N THR A 225 9.98 -8.55 -0.08
CA THR A 225 9.24 -8.48 -1.35
C THR A 225 8.44 -9.76 -1.63
N LYS A 226 8.93 -10.92 -1.21
CA LYS A 226 8.26 -12.22 -1.39
C LYS A 226 7.35 -12.58 -0.23
N PHE A 227 7.74 -12.25 1.00
CA PHE A 227 7.01 -12.61 2.21
C PHE A 227 5.78 -11.71 2.44
N MET A 228 5.91 -10.40 2.16
CA MET A 228 4.85 -9.42 2.41
C MET A 228 3.52 -9.75 1.71
N PRO A 229 3.49 -10.17 0.43
CA PRO A 229 2.24 -10.56 -0.22
C PRO A 229 1.58 -11.79 0.41
N ALA A 230 2.37 -12.79 0.80
CA ALA A 230 1.85 -13.96 1.51
C ALA A 230 1.29 -13.58 2.88
N PHE A 231 2.01 -12.77 3.64
CA PHE A 231 1.56 -12.24 4.93
C PHE A 231 0.26 -11.43 4.79
N LEU A 232 0.17 -10.57 3.77
CA LEU A 232 -1.04 -9.82 3.47
C LEU A 232 -2.23 -10.76 3.16
N PHE A 233 -2.01 -11.82 2.41
CA PHE A 233 -3.05 -12.81 2.14
C PHE A 233 -3.63 -13.39 3.43
N PHE A 234 -2.76 -13.86 4.35
CA PHE A 234 -3.20 -14.42 5.62
C PHE A 234 -3.94 -13.41 6.50
N ILE A 235 -3.53 -12.14 6.48
CA ILE A 235 -4.27 -11.08 7.18
C ILE A 235 -5.64 -10.88 6.52
N MET A 236 -5.71 -10.80 5.20
CA MET A 236 -6.97 -10.50 4.49
C MET A 236 -8.04 -11.58 4.67
N ILE A 237 -7.67 -12.85 4.79
CA ILE A 237 -8.65 -13.92 5.07
C ILE A 237 -9.27 -13.83 6.47
N SER A 238 -8.58 -13.17 7.40
CA SER A 238 -9.02 -12.96 8.80
C SER A 238 -9.77 -11.64 9.00
N LEU A 239 -9.86 -10.81 7.97
CA LEU A 239 -10.53 -9.51 8.02
C LEU A 239 -11.84 -9.54 7.21
N PRO A 240 -12.80 -8.61 7.46
CA PRO A 240 -14.02 -8.49 6.67
C PRO A 240 -13.76 -8.33 5.18
N GLY A 241 -14.62 -8.90 4.34
CA GLY A 241 -14.50 -8.88 2.88
C GLY A 241 -14.40 -7.49 2.28
N ALA A 242 -15.00 -6.48 2.91
CA ALA A 242 -14.87 -5.08 2.53
C ALA A 242 -13.41 -4.60 2.49
N LEU A 243 -12.56 -5.06 3.41
CA LEU A 243 -11.12 -4.74 3.42
C LEU A 243 -10.36 -5.49 2.33
N ALA A 244 -10.71 -6.74 2.09
CA ALA A 244 -10.11 -7.51 0.99
C ALA A 244 -10.44 -6.85 -0.36
N LEU A 245 -11.68 -6.39 -0.57
CA LEU A 245 -12.09 -5.63 -1.74
C LEU A 245 -11.32 -4.30 -1.85
N TYR A 246 -11.28 -3.50 -0.76
CA TYR A 246 -10.52 -2.26 -0.71
C TYR A 246 -9.06 -2.47 -1.10
N MET A 247 -8.38 -3.46 -0.51
CA MET A 247 -6.97 -3.75 -0.81
C MET A 247 -6.76 -4.26 -2.24
N THR A 248 -7.69 -5.05 -2.76
CA THR A 248 -7.65 -5.50 -4.17
C THR A 248 -7.68 -4.32 -5.12
N VAL A 249 -8.66 -3.44 -4.97
CA VAL A 249 -8.82 -2.26 -5.84
C VAL A 249 -7.65 -1.30 -5.65
N SER A 250 -7.27 -1.04 -4.41
CA SER A 250 -6.16 -0.14 -4.06
C SER A 250 -4.84 -0.61 -4.66
N ASN A 251 -4.48 -1.89 -4.48
CA ASN A 251 -3.24 -2.45 -5.04
C ASN A 251 -3.28 -2.59 -6.56
N GLY A 252 -4.45 -2.90 -7.13
CA GLY A 252 -4.65 -2.94 -8.58
C GLY A 252 -4.40 -1.57 -9.22
N ILE A 253 -4.99 -0.51 -8.66
CA ILE A 253 -4.75 0.87 -9.13
C ILE A 253 -3.29 1.24 -8.94
N ALA A 254 -2.67 0.92 -7.80
CA ALA A 254 -1.25 1.18 -7.56
C ALA A 254 -0.36 0.52 -8.62
N TYR A 255 -0.64 -0.74 -8.97
CA TYR A 255 0.08 -1.45 -10.02
C TYR A 255 0.00 -0.74 -11.37
N LEU A 256 -1.20 -0.29 -11.76
CA LEU A 256 -1.42 0.45 -13.01
C LEU A 256 -0.72 1.83 -12.96
N GLN A 257 -0.85 2.54 -11.86
CA GLN A 257 -0.19 3.82 -11.64
C GLN A 257 1.33 3.70 -11.76
N ASN A 258 1.92 2.69 -11.11
CA ASN A 258 3.34 2.42 -11.17
C ASN A 258 3.80 2.14 -12.60
N ARG A 259 3.02 1.34 -13.34
CA ARG A 259 3.33 1.02 -14.74
C ARG A 259 3.34 2.27 -15.62
N LEU A 260 2.33 3.13 -15.48
CA LEU A 260 2.23 4.37 -16.27
C LEU A 260 3.42 5.32 -16.01
N VAL A 261 3.77 5.54 -14.74
CA VAL A 261 4.92 6.41 -14.41
C VAL A 261 6.24 5.82 -14.88
N MET A 262 6.39 4.49 -14.83
CA MET A 262 7.60 3.83 -15.31
C MET A 262 7.77 3.93 -16.83
N GLN A 263 6.69 3.84 -17.61
CA GLN A 263 6.72 4.00 -19.06
C GLN A 263 7.04 5.44 -19.46
N GLN A 264 6.37 6.44 -18.89
CA GLN A 264 6.62 7.85 -19.20
C GLN A 264 8.09 8.27 -19.03
N ASP A 265 8.75 7.76 -17.99
CA ASP A 265 10.16 8.10 -17.77
C ASP A 265 11.12 7.35 -18.72
N GLU A 266 10.73 6.21 -19.32
CA GLU A 266 11.52 5.52 -20.35
C GLU A 266 11.43 6.30 -21.66
N ASP A 267 10.24 6.74 -22.05
CA ASP A 267 10.01 7.58 -23.24
C ASP A 267 10.77 8.92 -23.14
N GLU A 268 10.74 9.61 -21.98
CA GLU A 268 11.51 10.84 -21.77
C GLU A 268 13.04 10.61 -21.89
N LEU A 269 13.54 9.46 -21.45
CA LEU A 269 14.97 9.13 -21.57
C LEU A 269 15.37 8.78 -22.99
N GLU A 270 14.51 8.12 -23.76
CA GLU A 270 14.74 7.85 -25.18
C GLU A 270 14.74 9.14 -26.01
N ASP A 271 13.83 10.07 -25.74
CA ASP A 271 13.77 11.36 -26.40
C ASP A 271 15.04 12.20 -26.14
N ILE A 272 15.53 12.23 -24.90
CA ILE A 272 16.79 12.90 -24.53
C ILE A 272 17.99 12.23 -25.22
N ALA A 273 18.03 10.90 -25.28
CA ALA A 273 19.10 10.16 -25.90
C ALA A 273 19.13 10.39 -27.44
N ASN A 274 17.96 10.48 -28.05
CA ASN A 274 17.84 10.74 -29.51
C ASN A 274 18.15 12.20 -29.86
N SER A 275 17.78 13.17 -29.03
CA SER A 275 18.12 14.58 -29.21
C SER A 275 19.64 14.85 -29.09
N ASN A 276 20.34 14.09 -28.23
CA ASN A 276 21.79 14.17 -28.09
C ASN A 276 22.58 13.47 -29.20
N LYS A 277 21.96 12.57 -29.99
CA LYS A 277 22.58 11.96 -31.19
C LYS A 277 22.45 12.81 -32.46
N GLN A 278 21.59 13.82 -32.43
CA GLN A 278 21.36 14.75 -33.54
C GLN A 278 22.18 16.07 -33.43
N LYS A 279 22.90 16.25 -32.33
CA LYS A 279 23.91 17.31 -32.15
C LYS A 279 25.31 16.73 -32.28
#